data_f126dc43592d07b93dd8c7b018c95434
#
_entry.id   f126dc43592d07b93dd8c7b018c95434
#
_cell.length_a   1.000
_cell.length_b   1.000
_cell.length_c   1.000
_cell.angle_alpha   90.00
_cell.angle_beta   90.00
_cell.angle_gamma   90.00
#
_symmetry.space_group_name_H-M   'P 1'
#
loop_
_entity.id
_entity.type
_entity.pdbx_description
1 polymer ?
#
loop_
_entity_poly.entity_id
_entity_poly.type
_entity_poly.pdbx_seq_one_letter_code
_entity_poly.pdbx_strand_id
1 'polypeptide(L)'
;MPNPRFHLLLLLFLALLVTVVGCQREEPPPVTAAPSKKPALHVVVPEEVKARWKAVRIVAHDKQTGRDLVYTVDVGGRFTLPDTALRVEVTHFLPAFATDGKTATSLSSEPNNPGAQIVVHDGGVEIYRGWLFRSAPADHLFEHPRYTLALQDFVARR
;
A
#
# COMPACT_ATOMS: atom_id res chain seq x y z
N MET A 1 -18.89 9.29 -74.99
CA MET A 1 -17.90 10.24 -74.44
C MET A 1 -18.10 10.35 -72.96
N PRO A 2 -17.17 9.94 -72.14
CA PRO A 2 -17.35 9.95 -70.65
C PRO A 2 -17.26 11.41 -70.16
N ASN A 3 -18.19 11.77 -69.31
CA ASN A 3 -18.42 13.11 -68.80
C ASN A 3 -17.29 13.53 -67.84
N PRO A 4 -16.45 14.54 -68.16
CA PRO A 4 -15.29 14.87 -67.32
C PRO A 4 -15.66 15.31 -65.88
N ARG A 5 -16.92 15.73 -65.69
CA ARG A 5 -17.44 16.11 -64.35
C ARG A 5 -17.64 14.92 -63.45
N PHE A 6 -17.88 13.70 -63.98
CA PHE A 6 -18.06 12.49 -63.20
C PHE A 6 -16.73 11.97 -62.66
N HIS A 7 -15.64 12.09 -63.41
CA HIS A 7 -14.32 11.71 -62.97
C HIS A 7 -13.77 12.67 -61.91
N LEU A 8 -14.10 13.95 -61.99
CA LEU A 8 -13.70 14.96 -61.02
C LEU A 8 -14.38 14.74 -59.67
N LEU A 9 -15.69 14.37 -59.69
CA LEU A 9 -16.44 14.03 -58.47
C LEU A 9 -15.97 12.73 -57.82
N LEU A 10 -15.59 11.74 -58.64
CA LEU A 10 -15.06 10.45 -58.13
C LEU A 10 -13.69 10.62 -57.47
N LEU A 11 -12.81 11.49 -58.07
CA LEU A 11 -11.50 11.81 -57.50
C LEU A 11 -11.61 12.62 -56.19
N LEU A 12 -12.59 13.53 -56.11
CA LEU A 12 -12.87 14.30 -54.89
C LEU A 12 -13.42 13.39 -53.76
N PHE A 13 -14.21 12.37 -54.09
CA PHE A 13 -14.73 11.39 -53.12
C PHE A 13 -13.64 10.43 -52.63
N LEU A 14 -12.70 10.06 -53.52
CA LEU A 14 -11.57 9.20 -53.15
C LEU A 14 -10.53 9.93 -52.30
N ALA A 15 -10.37 11.25 -52.45
CA ALA A 15 -9.47 12.08 -51.65
C ALA A 15 -10.00 12.33 -50.23
N LEU A 16 -11.33 12.23 -50.01
CA LEU A 16 -11.95 12.43 -48.68
C LEU A 16 -11.90 11.17 -47.79
N LEU A 17 -11.55 10.00 -48.35
CA LEU A 17 -11.54 8.72 -47.65
C LEU A 17 -10.20 8.41 -46.96
N VAL A 18 -9.18 9.25 -47.11
CA VAL A 18 -7.79 8.96 -46.62
C VAL A 18 -7.44 9.72 -45.34
N THR A 19 -8.34 10.50 -44.73
CA THR A 19 -8.02 11.33 -43.56
C THR A 19 -8.60 10.80 -42.23
N VAL A 20 -8.94 9.52 -42.12
CA VAL A 20 -9.23 8.90 -40.82
C VAL A 20 -8.13 7.91 -40.49
N VAL A 21 -6.88 8.39 -40.47
CA VAL A 21 -5.85 7.75 -39.64
C VAL A 21 -6.08 8.27 -38.23
N GLY A 22 -7.00 7.63 -37.55
CA GLY A 22 -7.18 7.80 -36.12
C GLY A 22 -5.86 7.49 -35.43
N CYS A 23 -5.27 8.49 -34.77
CA CYS A 23 -4.29 8.24 -33.73
C CYS A 23 -4.96 7.35 -32.70
N GLN A 24 -4.77 6.04 -32.81
CA GLN A 24 -4.92 5.15 -31.67
C GLN A 24 -3.84 5.59 -30.68
N ARG A 25 -4.28 6.38 -29.71
CA ARG A 25 -3.53 6.60 -28.49
C ARG A 25 -3.47 5.23 -27.86
N GLU A 26 -2.36 4.52 -28.02
CA GLU A 26 -2.05 3.34 -27.23
C GLU A 26 -2.10 3.81 -25.78
N GLU A 27 -3.18 3.46 -25.10
CA GLU A 27 -3.25 3.53 -23.65
C GLU A 27 -2.12 2.62 -23.15
N PRO A 28 -1.14 3.17 -22.40
CA PRO A 28 -0.08 2.32 -21.88
C PRO A 28 -0.77 1.20 -21.08
N PRO A 29 -0.33 -0.06 -21.24
CA PRO A 29 -0.92 -1.18 -20.51
C PRO A 29 -0.92 -0.82 -19.03
N PRO A 30 -2.00 -1.17 -18.28
CA PRO A 30 -2.04 -0.91 -16.85
C PRO A 30 -0.76 -1.50 -16.27
N VAL A 31 0.09 -0.63 -15.73
CA VAL A 31 1.29 -1.05 -15.01
C VAL A 31 0.76 -1.73 -13.76
N THR A 32 0.47 -3.02 -13.88
CA THR A 32 0.35 -3.90 -12.74
C THR A 32 1.74 -3.91 -12.13
N ALA A 33 2.00 -2.96 -11.24
CA ALA A 33 3.18 -2.99 -10.41
C ALA A 33 3.13 -4.32 -9.68
N ALA A 34 3.87 -5.29 -10.21
CA ALA A 34 4.13 -6.53 -9.48
C ALA A 34 4.66 -6.08 -8.11
N PRO A 35 4.08 -6.58 -7.00
CA PRO A 35 4.57 -6.23 -5.68
C PRO A 35 6.05 -6.53 -5.67
N SER A 36 6.90 -5.51 -5.60
CA SER A 36 8.33 -5.69 -5.48
C SER A 36 8.53 -6.38 -4.13
N LYS A 37 8.73 -7.68 -4.15
CA LYS A 37 9.11 -8.45 -2.96
C LYS A 37 10.51 -7.98 -2.56
N LYS A 38 10.58 -6.86 -1.85
CA LYS A 38 11.76 -6.58 -1.04
C LYS A 38 11.95 -7.81 -0.16
N PRO A 39 13.17 -8.40 -0.08
CA PRO A 39 13.41 -9.55 0.78
C PRO A 39 12.92 -9.20 2.18
N ALA A 40 12.09 -10.07 2.76
CA ALA A 40 11.55 -9.86 4.09
C ALA A 40 12.71 -9.83 5.10
N LEU A 41 12.78 -8.77 5.92
CA LEU A 41 13.77 -8.70 6.99
C LEU A 41 13.53 -9.85 7.97
N HIS A 42 14.59 -10.50 8.43
CA HIS A 42 14.53 -11.39 9.58
C HIS A 42 14.29 -10.56 10.85
N VAL A 43 13.19 -10.80 11.56
CA VAL A 43 12.85 -9.99 12.74
C VAL A 43 13.29 -10.72 14.01
N VAL A 44 14.12 -10.07 14.81
CA VAL A 44 14.57 -10.55 16.11
C VAL A 44 14.03 -9.61 17.19
N VAL A 45 13.06 -10.08 17.98
CA VAL A 45 12.48 -9.31 19.09
C VAL A 45 13.14 -9.72 20.39
N PRO A 46 13.85 -8.83 21.10
CA PRO A 46 14.44 -9.11 22.41
C PRO A 46 13.37 -9.49 23.44
N GLU A 47 13.70 -10.36 24.38
CA GLU A 47 12.75 -10.87 25.38
C GLU A 47 12.20 -9.76 26.30
N GLU A 48 13.04 -8.78 26.67
CA GLU A 48 12.60 -7.62 27.45
C GLU A 48 11.55 -6.76 26.70
N VAL A 49 11.62 -6.72 25.35
CA VAL A 49 10.62 -6.03 24.53
C VAL A 49 9.30 -6.79 24.55
N LYS A 50 9.35 -8.13 24.37
CA LYS A 50 8.15 -8.99 24.44
C LYS A 50 7.49 -8.94 25.82
N ALA A 51 8.30 -8.92 26.90
CA ALA A 51 7.81 -8.83 28.26
C ALA A 51 7.13 -7.50 28.56
N ARG A 52 7.60 -6.41 27.96
CA ARG A 52 7.13 -5.05 28.25
C ARG A 52 5.92 -4.62 27.41
N TRP A 53 5.88 -4.97 26.13
CA TRP A 53 4.88 -4.45 25.20
C TRP A 53 3.82 -5.50 24.84
N LYS A 54 2.56 -5.07 24.88
CA LYS A 54 1.41 -5.96 24.65
C LYS A 54 0.75 -5.68 23.31
N ALA A 55 0.47 -4.41 23.02
CA ALA A 55 -0.37 -4.02 21.89
C ALA A 55 0.12 -2.71 21.28
N VAL A 56 -0.37 -2.43 20.08
CA VAL A 56 -0.17 -1.16 19.38
C VAL A 56 -1.51 -0.51 19.06
N ARG A 57 -1.52 0.81 18.90
CA ARG A 57 -2.65 1.56 18.35
C ARG A 57 -2.35 1.97 16.93
N ILE A 58 -3.16 1.50 16.02
CA ILE A 58 -3.09 1.83 14.60
C ILE A 58 -4.26 2.72 14.26
N VAL A 59 -3.98 3.84 13.61
CA VAL A 59 -5.00 4.68 12.99
C VAL A 59 -5.16 4.28 11.54
N ALA A 60 -6.40 4.01 11.12
CA ALA A 60 -6.79 3.82 9.74
C ALA A 60 -7.58 5.04 9.28
N HIS A 61 -7.03 5.83 8.37
CA HIS A 61 -7.71 6.96 7.77
C HIS A 61 -8.53 6.48 6.57
N ASP A 62 -9.85 6.64 6.64
CA ASP A 62 -10.76 6.35 5.53
C ASP A 62 -10.85 7.58 4.61
N LYS A 63 -10.25 7.49 3.45
CA LYS A 63 -10.20 8.57 2.43
C LYS A 63 -11.58 8.91 1.85
N GLN A 64 -12.54 7.98 1.90
CA GLN A 64 -13.89 8.22 1.39
C GLN A 64 -14.74 9.04 2.35
N THR A 65 -14.60 8.80 3.65
CA THR A 65 -15.41 9.45 4.67
C THR A 65 -14.66 10.57 5.40
N GLY A 66 -13.33 10.64 5.24
CA GLY A 66 -12.44 11.56 5.97
C GLY A 66 -12.33 11.21 7.46
N ARG A 67 -12.71 10.00 7.88
CA ARG A 67 -12.71 9.59 9.28
C ARG A 67 -11.49 8.78 9.65
N ASP A 68 -11.04 8.96 10.88
CA ASP A 68 -10.01 8.15 11.50
C ASP A 68 -10.65 7.08 12.37
N LEU A 69 -10.23 5.83 12.16
CA LEU A 69 -10.60 4.68 12.95
C LEU A 69 -9.38 4.21 13.72
N VAL A 70 -9.48 4.13 15.05
CA VAL A 70 -8.37 3.72 15.92
C VAL A 70 -8.58 2.29 16.40
N TYR A 71 -7.61 1.43 16.11
CA TYR A 71 -7.59 0.03 16.51
C TYR A 71 -6.50 -0.19 17.56
N THR A 72 -6.85 -0.73 18.73
CA THR A 72 -5.87 -1.27 19.68
C THR A 72 -5.75 -2.76 19.43
N VAL A 73 -4.57 -3.19 19.00
CA VAL A 73 -4.33 -4.57 18.53
C VAL A 73 -3.16 -5.16 19.27
N ASP A 74 -3.34 -6.34 19.85
CA ASP A 74 -2.25 -7.08 20.49
C ASP A 74 -1.19 -7.45 19.44
N VAL A 75 0.08 -7.51 19.81
CA VAL A 75 1.13 -8.05 18.96
C VAL A 75 0.82 -9.53 18.70
N GLY A 76 0.76 -9.92 17.42
CA GLY A 76 0.21 -11.21 16.96
C GLY A 76 -1.31 -11.18 16.69
N GLY A 77 -1.98 -10.06 16.98
CA GLY A 77 -3.40 -9.87 16.74
C GLY A 77 -3.71 -9.33 15.36
N ARG A 78 -5.02 -9.23 15.06
CA ARG A 78 -5.51 -8.78 13.75
C ARG A 78 -6.83 -8.06 13.87
N PHE A 79 -7.16 -7.23 12.86
CA PHE A 79 -8.44 -6.56 12.69
C PHE A 79 -8.81 -6.47 11.21
N THR A 80 -10.09 -6.19 10.93
CA THR A 80 -10.60 -6.00 9.58
C THR A 80 -11.08 -4.57 9.40
N LEU A 81 -10.78 -3.96 8.26
CA LEU A 81 -11.24 -2.62 7.93
C LEU A 81 -12.69 -2.67 7.41
N PRO A 82 -13.56 -1.73 7.86
CA PRO A 82 -14.98 -1.74 7.50
C PRO A 82 -15.21 -1.70 5.99
N ASP A 83 -16.28 -2.35 5.55
CA ASP A 83 -16.73 -2.39 4.15
C ASP A 83 -15.65 -2.81 3.13
N THR A 84 -14.69 -3.61 3.56
CA THR A 84 -13.63 -4.18 2.73
C THR A 84 -13.30 -5.60 3.15
N ALA A 85 -12.58 -6.33 2.28
CA ALA A 85 -11.98 -7.61 2.62
C ALA A 85 -10.57 -7.47 3.22
N LEU A 86 -10.16 -6.24 3.57
CA LEU A 86 -8.84 -5.94 4.11
C LEU A 86 -8.72 -6.39 5.57
N ARG A 87 -7.81 -7.31 5.81
CA ARG A 87 -7.43 -7.78 7.14
C ARG A 87 -5.98 -7.40 7.42
N VAL A 88 -5.78 -6.71 8.53
CA VAL A 88 -4.48 -6.24 8.99
C VAL A 88 -4.06 -7.09 10.18
N GLU A 89 -2.87 -7.66 10.14
CA GLU A 89 -2.24 -8.41 11.22
C GLU A 89 -1.01 -7.65 11.71
N VAL A 90 -0.86 -7.51 13.02
CA VAL A 90 0.33 -6.94 13.66
C VAL A 90 1.25 -8.09 14.06
N THR A 91 2.34 -8.27 13.33
CA THR A 91 3.24 -9.41 13.57
C THR A 91 4.29 -9.14 14.63
N HIS A 92 4.88 -7.93 14.62
CA HIS A 92 5.96 -7.55 15.53
C HIS A 92 5.84 -6.07 15.94
N PHE A 93 6.39 -5.77 17.14
CA PHE A 93 6.59 -4.39 17.59
C PHE A 93 8.02 -4.24 18.11
N LEU A 94 8.72 -3.21 17.62
CA LEU A 94 10.08 -2.87 17.99
C LEU A 94 10.10 -1.40 18.46
N PRO A 95 10.22 -1.14 19.77
CA PRO A 95 10.15 0.22 20.33
C PRO A 95 11.33 1.11 19.92
N ALA A 96 12.50 0.52 19.69
CA ALA A 96 13.70 1.20 19.20
C ALA A 96 14.22 0.50 17.95
N PHE A 97 13.40 0.56 16.87
CA PHE A 97 13.66 -0.13 15.61
C PHE A 97 15.04 0.23 15.03
N ALA A 98 15.79 -0.81 14.69
CA ALA A 98 17.05 -0.74 13.95
C ALA A 98 17.15 -1.88 12.95
N THR A 99 17.87 -1.67 11.87
CA THR A 99 18.11 -2.70 10.84
C THR A 99 19.50 -2.56 10.23
N ASP A 100 20.10 -3.70 9.89
CA ASP A 100 21.31 -3.81 9.07
C ASP A 100 21.00 -4.10 7.59
N GLY A 101 19.74 -4.03 7.19
CA GLY A 101 19.25 -4.37 5.85
C GLY A 101 18.88 -5.85 5.64
N LYS A 102 19.23 -6.73 6.57
CA LYS A 102 18.87 -8.16 6.58
C LYS A 102 18.04 -8.53 7.80
N THR A 103 18.42 -7.98 8.96
CA THR A 103 17.76 -8.21 10.24
C THR A 103 17.17 -6.91 10.77
N ALA A 104 15.96 -6.99 11.32
CA ALA A 104 15.36 -5.92 12.10
C ALA A 104 15.28 -6.33 13.58
N THR A 105 15.66 -5.43 14.46
CA THR A 105 15.63 -5.66 15.91
C THR A 105 15.30 -4.39 16.67
N SER A 106 15.18 -4.46 17.99
CA SER A 106 15.08 -3.30 18.87
C SER A 106 16.35 -3.13 19.68
N LEU A 107 16.93 -1.94 19.64
CA LEU A 107 18.15 -1.62 20.41
C LEU A 107 17.88 -1.36 21.89
N SER A 108 16.62 -1.17 22.24
CA SER A 108 16.16 -0.87 23.60
C SER A 108 14.71 -1.27 23.78
N SER A 109 14.25 -1.44 25.01
CA SER A 109 12.84 -1.56 25.35
C SER A 109 12.12 -0.21 25.47
N GLU A 110 12.87 0.92 25.39
CA GLU A 110 12.30 2.26 25.39
C GLU A 110 11.90 2.72 23.96
N PRO A 111 10.79 3.49 23.81
CA PRO A 111 10.22 3.82 22.51
C PRO A 111 10.91 5.05 21.85
N ASN A 112 12.13 4.87 21.36
CA ASN A 112 12.89 5.93 20.72
C ASN A 112 12.58 6.08 19.21
N ASN A 113 12.38 4.94 18.51
CA ASN A 113 11.98 4.89 17.10
C ASN A 113 11.00 3.73 16.91
N PRO A 114 9.77 3.84 17.41
CA PRO A 114 8.82 2.73 17.44
C PRO A 114 8.33 2.36 16.05
N GLY A 115 8.45 1.07 15.73
CA GLY A 115 7.94 0.48 14.50
C GLY A 115 7.08 -0.75 14.81
N ALA A 116 5.93 -0.86 14.12
CA ALA A 116 5.07 -2.03 14.14
C ALA A 116 5.09 -2.68 12.75
N GLN A 117 5.45 -3.96 12.69
CA GLN A 117 5.34 -4.70 11.44
C GLN A 117 3.91 -5.17 11.25
N ILE A 118 3.37 -4.90 10.07
CA ILE A 118 2.05 -5.36 9.68
C ILE A 118 2.10 -6.22 8.42
N VAL A 119 1.11 -7.09 8.31
CA VAL A 119 0.77 -7.81 7.09
C VAL A 119 -0.67 -7.48 6.75
N VAL A 120 -0.92 -7.09 5.51
CA VAL A 120 -2.27 -6.80 5.02
C VAL A 120 -2.66 -7.83 3.98
N HIS A 121 -3.83 -8.41 4.18
CA HIS A 121 -4.47 -9.32 3.23
C HIS A 121 -5.72 -8.69 2.66
N ASP A 122 -5.97 -8.91 1.36
CA ASP A 122 -7.23 -8.60 0.70
C ASP A 122 -7.83 -9.90 0.16
N GLY A 123 -9.04 -10.25 0.60
CA GLY A 123 -9.68 -11.52 0.22
C GLY A 123 -8.86 -12.77 0.56
N GLY A 124 -7.95 -12.69 1.55
CA GLY A 124 -7.05 -13.77 1.94
C GLY A 124 -5.67 -13.75 1.26
N VAL A 125 -5.46 -12.91 0.27
CA VAL A 125 -4.17 -12.74 -0.42
C VAL A 125 -3.34 -11.67 0.28
N GLU A 126 -2.08 -11.94 0.60
CA GLU A 126 -1.15 -10.95 1.14
C GLU A 126 -0.84 -9.89 0.06
N ILE A 127 -1.22 -8.64 0.31
CA ILE A 127 -0.99 -7.50 -0.59
C ILE A 127 0.09 -6.55 -0.09
N TYR A 128 0.42 -6.60 1.21
CA TYR A 128 1.44 -5.75 1.81
C TYR A 128 2.06 -6.42 3.02
N ARG A 129 3.38 -6.26 3.18
CA ARG A 129 4.16 -6.57 4.37
C ARG A 129 5.18 -5.47 4.58
N GLY A 130 5.11 -4.78 5.71
CA GLY A 130 6.00 -3.66 5.97
C GLY A 130 5.89 -3.13 7.39
N TRP A 131 6.49 -1.99 7.62
CA TRP A 131 6.59 -1.35 8.93
C TRP A 131 5.77 -0.07 8.96
N LEU A 132 4.99 0.11 10.01
CA LEU A 132 4.38 1.38 10.37
C LEU A 132 5.22 2.03 11.45
N PHE A 133 5.64 3.26 11.23
CA PHE A 133 6.37 4.07 12.20
C PHE A 133 5.49 5.21 12.71
N ARG A 134 5.78 5.70 13.94
CA ARG A 134 5.05 6.83 14.50
C ARG A 134 5.39 8.15 13.80
N SER A 135 6.62 8.28 13.29
CA SER A 135 7.15 9.48 12.66
C SER A 135 7.71 9.19 11.26
N ALA A 136 7.06 8.28 10.52
CA ALA A 136 7.53 7.94 9.18
C ALA A 136 7.24 9.07 8.18
N PRO A 137 8.15 9.30 7.21
CA PRO A 137 7.83 10.01 5.99
C PRO A 137 6.67 9.34 5.26
N ALA A 138 5.88 10.13 4.53
CA ALA A 138 4.66 9.65 3.86
C ALA A 138 4.90 8.51 2.84
N ASP A 139 6.10 8.38 2.32
CA ASP A 139 6.54 7.36 1.36
C ASP A 139 6.73 5.95 1.93
N HIS A 140 6.62 5.77 3.25
CA HIS A 140 6.72 4.48 3.95
C HIS A 140 5.40 4.00 4.55
N LEU A 141 4.30 4.69 4.27
CA LEU A 141 2.99 4.31 4.77
C LEU A 141 2.35 3.23 3.86
N PHE A 142 1.57 2.34 4.48
CA PHE A 142 0.66 1.50 3.71
C PHE A 142 -0.40 2.39 3.05
N GLU A 143 -0.51 2.30 1.74
CA GLU A 143 -1.52 2.99 0.98
C GLU A 143 -2.43 2.02 0.23
N HIS A 144 -3.72 2.26 0.36
CA HIS A 144 -4.77 1.60 -0.38
C HIS A 144 -5.71 2.67 -0.96
N PRO A 145 -6.45 2.45 -2.06
CA PRO A 145 -7.38 3.44 -2.62
C PRO A 145 -8.34 4.07 -1.60
N ARG A 146 -8.77 3.29 -0.60
CA ARG A 146 -9.66 3.76 0.47
C ARG A 146 -8.95 4.07 1.77
N TYR A 147 -7.92 3.35 2.16
CA TYR A 147 -7.32 3.47 3.50
C TYR A 147 -5.83 3.79 3.48
N THR A 148 -5.38 4.61 4.42
CA THR A 148 -3.98 4.68 4.85
C THR A 148 -3.88 4.19 6.29
N LEU A 149 -2.74 3.59 6.65
CA LEU A 149 -2.48 3.10 8.01
C LEU A 149 -1.24 3.78 8.59
N ALA A 150 -1.30 4.15 9.87
CA ALA A 150 -0.17 4.70 10.59
C ALA A 150 -0.12 4.15 12.03
N LEU A 151 1.08 4.03 12.59
CA LEU A 151 1.28 3.74 14.01
C LEU A 151 1.02 5.02 14.81
N GLN A 152 0.01 4.99 15.69
CA GLN A 152 -0.34 6.11 16.55
C GLN A 152 0.34 6.01 17.92
N ASP A 153 0.25 4.83 18.54
CA ASP A 153 0.69 4.63 19.92
C ASP A 153 0.94 3.14 20.23
N PHE A 154 1.35 2.81 21.43
CA PHE A 154 1.65 1.45 21.88
C PHE A 154 1.26 1.26 23.35
N VAL A 155 0.98 0.02 23.76
CA VAL A 155 0.44 -0.33 25.07
C VAL A 155 1.39 -1.29 25.77
N ALA A 156 1.85 -0.90 26.96
CA ALA A 156 2.66 -1.76 27.81
C ALA A 156 1.82 -2.87 28.48
N ARG A 157 2.48 -3.97 28.84
CA ARG A 157 1.92 -4.96 29.78
C ARG A 157 1.90 -4.33 31.18
N ARG A 158 0.85 -4.61 31.91
CA ARG A 158 0.73 -4.28 33.35
C ARG A 158 1.23 -5.43 34.18
#